data_8ff7ba9d01ea2b87b0ddb844cf8fac51
#
_entry.id   8ff7ba9d01ea2b87b0ddb844cf8fac51
#
_cell.length_a   1.000
_cell.length_b   1.000
_cell.length_c   1.000
_cell.angle_alpha   90.00
_cell.angle_beta   90.00
_cell.angle_gamma   90.00
#
_symmetry.space_group_name_H-M   'P 1'
#
loop_
_entity.id
_entity.type
_entity.pdbx_description
1 polymer ?
#
loop_
_entity_poly.entity_id
_entity_poly.type
_entity_poly.pdbx_seq_one_letter_code
_entity_poly.pdbx_strand_id
1 'polypeptide(L)'
;GLGTLQFMQALDHLSKSWYRYGINSNTRNAILPFFRLPVPNNPNPEQIEYESVRQVFKNMIKDLEQADQTLAKIESKDVKLPLHLFEIHFDINGDGKKNKAEDLNAFLDELFDLKQIPPRCRPTTVIAFDYADVIWLRGYTHVLRSMLEFALAYDAEALWDVSAYRIFPNVKFKYEFMKEEFEELKREQNISLFDQNTLLDILASFHNLNFKLKEPERVIRIHQHLKKTVELSREMWSALAEETDNDREWIPNSRQTTLVSPFRPNGQTLAAWQDILDETEAILDGQKLLPFWRGEAKDRGFNVKRFLTEPKDFDLILFIHGTGALPHVERGDVTSIEEWRQFQVAF
;
A
#
# COMPACT_ATOMS: atom_id res chain seq x y z
N GLY A 1 16.90 15.52 2.32
CA GLY A 1 17.52 14.54 3.23
C GLY A 1 16.66 14.16 4.41
N LEU A 2 16.26 15.12 5.30
CA LEU A 2 15.57 14.74 6.55
C LEU A 2 14.23 14.04 6.32
N GLY A 3 13.36 14.57 5.46
CA GLY A 3 12.05 13.95 5.20
C GLY A 3 12.17 12.58 4.53
N THR A 4 13.11 12.40 3.62
CA THR A 4 13.42 11.09 3.01
C THR A 4 13.89 10.09 4.07
N LEU A 5 14.76 10.54 4.99
CA LEU A 5 15.21 9.71 6.11
C LEU A 5 14.04 9.32 7.04
N GLN A 6 13.12 10.24 7.33
CA GLN A 6 11.92 9.95 8.13
C GLN A 6 11.00 8.93 7.44
N PHE A 7 10.88 9.00 6.11
CA PHE A 7 10.15 7.97 5.36
C PHE A 7 10.83 6.59 5.49
N MET A 8 12.15 6.54 5.36
CA MET A 8 12.91 5.30 5.57
C MET A 8 12.77 4.78 7.00
N GLN A 9 12.74 5.68 8.01
CA GLN A 9 12.46 5.30 9.40
C GLN A 9 11.07 4.69 9.58
N ALA A 10 10.04 5.17 8.86
CA ALA A 10 8.70 4.56 8.92
C ALA A 10 8.74 3.09 8.45
N LEU A 11 9.49 2.79 7.39
CA LEU A 11 9.70 1.41 6.91
C LEU A 11 10.51 0.57 7.89
N ASP A 12 11.56 1.14 8.47
CA ASP A 12 12.39 0.48 9.49
C ASP A 12 11.58 0.13 10.74
N HIS A 13 10.79 1.07 11.27
CA HIS A 13 9.93 0.84 12.44
C HIS A 13 8.87 -0.24 12.17
N LEU A 14 8.26 -0.23 10.97
CA LEU A 14 7.32 -1.28 10.57
C LEU A 14 8.01 -2.64 10.51
N SER A 15 9.18 -2.72 9.88
CA SER A 15 9.94 -3.96 9.71
C SER A 15 10.41 -4.53 11.04
N LYS A 16 10.91 -3.69 11.96
CA LYS A 16 11.26 -4.07 13.34
C LYS A 16 10.06 -4.58 14.13
N SER A 17 8.88 -3.97 13.92
CA SER A 17 7.65 -4.44 14.54
C SER A 17 7.27 -5.83 14.03
N TRP A 18 7.38 -6.07 12.72
CA TRP A 18 7.11 -7.39 12.14
C TRP A 18 8.14 -8.43 12.54
N TYR A 19 9.42 -8.08 12.63
CA TYR A 19 10.46 -8.95 13.18
C TYR A 19 10.14 -9.34 14.63
N ARG A 20 9.84 -8.35 15.47
CA ARG A 20 9.49 -8.55 16.89
C ARG A 20 8.39 -9.59 17.06
N TYR A 21 7.34 -9.55 16.23
CA TYR A 21 6.22 -10.48 16.26
C TYR A 21 6.40 -11.71 15.37
N GLY A 22 7.53 -11.83 14.68
CA GLY A 22 7.90 -13.00 13.89
C GLY A 22 7.01 -13.22 12.68
N ILE A 23 6.69 -12.17 11.91
CA ILE A 23 5.86 -12.31 10.71
C ILE A 23 6.42 -13.41 9.80
N ASN A 24 5.56 -14.25 9.27
CA ASN A 24 5.96 -15.31 8.36
C ASN A 24 6.39 -14.71 7.00
N SER A 25 7.62 -15.00 6.56
CA SER A 25 8.17 -14.55 5.28
C SER A 25 7.39 -15.06 4.03
N ASN A 26 6.51 -16.04 4.21
CA ASN A 26 5.65 -16.56 3.14
C ASN A 26 4.37 -15.72 2.90
N THR A 27 4.24 -14.56 3.54
CA THR A 27 3.09 -13.65 3.38
C THR A 27 3.10 -12.85 2.07
N ARG A 28 3.90 -13.25 1.07
CA ARG A 28 3.96 -12.59 -0.27
C ARG A 28 2.60 -12.39 -0.93
N ASN A 29 1.63 -13.23 -0.60
CA ASN A 29 0.26 -13.16 -1.11
C ASN A 29 -0.69 -12.37 -0.20
N ALA A 30 -0.19 -11.69 0.84
CA ALA A 30 -1.04 -10.88 1.69
C ALA A 30 -1.67 -9.73 0.89
N ILE A 31 -2.96 -9.49 1.09
CA ILE A 31 -3.70 -8.43 0.40
C ILE A 31 -3.11 -7.06 0.74
N LEU A 32 -2.80 -6.83 2.02
CA LEU A 32 -2.19 -5.58 2.45
C LEU A 32 -0.66 -5.62 2.24
N PRO A 33 -0.09 -4.68 1.46
CA PRO A 33 1.34 -4.67 1.14
C PRO A 33 2.24 -4.55 2.38
N PHE A 34 1.74 -3.99 3.47
CA PHE A 34 2.47 -3.85 4.74
C PHE A 34 2.92 -5.17 5.36
N PHE A 35 2.26 -6.29 5.03
CA PHE A 35 2.65 -7.63 5.47
C PHE A 35 3.64 -8.33 4.52
N ARG A 36 3.98 -7.72 3.38
CA ARG A 36 4.87 -8.30 2.36
C ARG A 36 6.33 -7.93 2.53
N LEU A 37 6.66 -7.10 3.53
CA LEU A 37 8.03 -6.65 3.74
C LEU A 37 8.96 -7.83 4.02
N PRO A 38 10.15 -7.86 3.40
CA PRO A 38 11.16 -8.86 3.69
C PRO A 38 11.69 -8.62 5.10
N VAL A 39 11.41 -9.56 6.00
CA VAL A 39 11.83 -9.51 7.40
C VAL A 39 12.60 -10.78 7.73
N PRO A 40 13.76 -10.69 8.39
CA PRO A 40 14.50 -11.86 8.85
C PRO A 40 13.65 -12.74 9.78
N ASN A 41 13.94 -14.04 9.82
CA ASN A 41 13.26 -14.94 10.75
C ASN A 41 13.64 -14.59 12.21
N ASN A 42 12.62 -14.43 13.05
CA ASN A 42 12.82 -14.28 14.51
C ASN A 42 12.62 -15.63 15.21
N PRO A 43 13.65 -16.19 15.85
CA PRO A 43 13.53 -17.48 16.55
C PRO A 43 12.72 -17.39 17.84
N ASN A 44 12.53 -16.18 18.41
CA ASN A 44 11.84 -15.96 19.67
C ASN A 44 10.82 -14.81 19.55
N PRO A 45 9.76 -14.96 18.74
CA PRO A 45 8.81 -13.90 18.52
C PRO A 45 7.98 -13.61 19.77
N GLU A 46 7.71 -12.32 20.01
CA GLU A 46 6.78 -11.91 21.05
C GLU A 46 5.34 -12.28 20.67
N GLN A 47 4.50 -12.46 21.68
CA GLN A 47 3.08 -12.70 21.48
C GLN A 47 2.40 -11.45 20.90
N ILE A 48 1.56 -11.66 19.87
CA ILE A 48 0.81 -10.58 19.20
C ILE A 48 -0.70 -10.73 19.42
N GLU A 49 -1.34 -9.59 19.63
CA GLU A 49 -2.80 -9.43 19.71
C GLU A 49 -3.30 -8.54 18.57
N TYR A 50 -4.60 -8.56 18.30
CA TYR A 50 -5.21 -7.70 17.28
C TYR A 50 -4.90 -6.21 17.48
N GLU A 51 -5.00 -5.71 18.72
CA GLU A 51 -4.73 -4.30 19.01
C GLU A 51 -3.24 -3.94 18.83
N SER A 52 -2.33 -4.91 18.95
CA SER A 52 -0.90 -4.70 18.64
C SER A 52 -0.69 -4.34 17.17
N VAL A 53 -1.37 -5.02 16.25
CA VAL A 53 -1.32 -4.69 14.80
C VAL A 53 -1.91 -3.31 14.55
N ARG A 54 -3.05 -3.00 15.17
CA ARG A 54 -3.64 -1.66 15.05
C ARG A 54 -2.69 -0.57 15.53
N GLN A 55 -1.96 -0.83 16.62
CA GLN A 55 -0.98 0.13 17.14
C GLN A 55 0.23 0.29 16.19
N VAL A 56 0.71 -0.79 15.57
CA VAL A 56 1.75 -0.72 14.53
C VAL A 56 1.29 0.16 13.37
N PHE A 57 0.07 0.00 12.90
CA PHE A 57 -0.48 0.82 11.82
C PHE A 57 -0.66 2.30 12.22
N LYS A 58 -1.13 2.57 13.45
CA LYS A 58 -1.22 3.95 13.99
C LYS A 58 0.15 4.63 14.05
N ASN A 59 1.18 3.89 14.48
CA ASN A 59 2.54 4.41 14.53
C ASN A 59 3.07 4.71 13.12
N MET A 60 2.86 3.82 12.16
CA MET A 60 3.27 4.04 10.77
C MET A 60 2.59 5.26 10.15
N ILE A 61 1.28 5.48 10.40
CA ILE A 61 0.59 6.71 9.94
C ILE A 61 1.30 7.95 10.50
N LYS A 62 1.63 7.95 11.78
CA LYS A 62 2.32 9.07 12.43
C LYS A 62 3.71 9.33 11.82
N ASP A 63 4.48 8.29 11.59
CA ASP A 63 5.82 8.40 10.99
C ASP A 63 5.74 8.93 9.55
N LEU A 64 4.79 8.42 8.73
CA LEU A 64 4.56 8.91 7.39
C LEU A 64 4.07 10.37 7.37
N GLU A 65 3.23 10.76 8.32
CA GLU A 65 2.78 12.14 8.46
C GLU A 65 3.94 13.09 8.79
N GLN A 66 4.83 12.68 9.67
CA GLN A 66 6.02 13.46 10.00
C GLN A 66 6.94 13.63 8.79
N ALA A 67 7.11 12.57 7.98
CA ALA A 67 7.88 12.63 6.75
C ALA A 67 7.26 13.63 5.75
N ASP A 68 5.96 13.54 5.49
CA ASP A 68 5.24 14.46 4.59
C ASP A 68 5.34 15.91 5.05
N GLN A 69 5.11 16.19 6.34
CA GLN A 69 5.22 17.55 6.91
C GLN A 69 6.64 18.13 6.77
N THR A 70 7.67 17.29 6.82
CA THR A 70 9.05 17.72 6.63
C THR A 70 9.35 17.97 5.15
N LEU A 71 8.90 17.09 4.26
CA LEU A 71 9.07 17.23 2.81
C LEU A 71 8.29 18.43 2.27
N ALA A 72 7.11 18.73 2.84
CA ALA A 72 6.29 19.85 2.44
C ALA A 72 6.92 21.24 2.68
N LYS A 73 7.98 21.31 3.49
CA LYS A 73 8.74 22.55 3.74
C LYS A 73 9.81 22.85 2.68
N ILE A 74 9.99 21.94 1.72
CA ILE A 74 10.99 22.12 0.67
C ILE A 74 10.36 22.97 -0.44
N GLU A 75 10.86 24.20 -0.60
CA GLU A 75 10.42 25.18 -1.62
C GLU A 75 11.43 25.32 -2.76
N SER A 76 12.68 24.96 -2.50
CA SER A 76 13.76 25.09 -3.51
C SER A 76 13.63 24.02 -4.57
N LYS A 77 13.55 24.44 -5.85
CA LYS A 77 13.57 23.53 -7.00
C LYS A 77 14.99 23.00 -7.31
N ASP A 78 16.02 23.59 -6.72
CA ASP A 78 17.43 23.18 -6.94
C ASP A 78 17.87 22.06 -5.97
N VAL A 79 16.92 21.44 -5.26
CA VAL A 79 17.25 20.37 -4.32
C VAL A 79 17.67 19.12 -5.08
N LYS A 80 18.81 18.53 -4.71
CA LYS A 80 19.27 17.22 -5.18
C LYS A 80 19.86 16.43 -4.03
N LEU A 81 19.39 15.20 -3.89
CA LEU A 81 19.88 14.24 -2.90
C LEU A 81 20.40 13.00 -3.63
N PRO A 82 21.74 12.80 -3.71
CA PRO A 82 22.27 11.57 -4.26
C PRO A 82 21.96 10.40 -3.31
N LEU A 83 21.19 9.42 -3.78
CA LEU A 83 20.82 8.23 -3.04
C LEU A 83 21.56 7.01 -3.59
N HIS A 84 22.39 6.40 -2.75
CA HIS A 84 23.02 5.10 -2.99
C HIS A 84 22.09 3.98 -2.55
N LEU A 85 21.02 3.72 -3.32
CA LEU A 85 19.94 2.82 -2.92
C LEU A 85 20.42 1.44 -2.48
N PHE A 86 21.46 0.90 -3.13
CA PHE A 86 21.99 -0.44 -2.85
C PHE A 86 22.96 -0.48 -1.65
N GLU A 87 23.25 0.67 -1.05
CA GLU A 87 24.06 0.77 0.16
C GLU A 87 23.22 0.98 1.42
N ILE A 88 21.91 1.21 1.24
CA ILE A 88 20.99 1.40 2.36
C ILE A 88 20.61 0.05 2.92
N HIS A 89 20.84 -0.12 4.22
CA HIS A 89 20.50 -1.31 4.99
C HIS A 89 19.68 -0.91 6.22
N PHE A 90 18.74 -1.77 6.57
CA PHE A 90 18.00 -1.69 7.81
C PHE A 90 18.56 -2.75 8.77
N ASP A 91 18.82 -2.40 10.02
CA ASP A 91 19.19 -3.37 11.06
C ASP A 91 17.90 -3.82 11.77
N ILE A 92 17.14 -4.69 11.09
CA ILE A 92 15.79 -5.08 11.50
C ILE A 92 15.83 -5.96 12.75
N ASN A 93 16.82 -6.86 12.82
CA ASN A 93 16.99 -7.81 13.92
C ASN A 93 17.86 -7.27 15.08
N GLY A 94 18.48 -6.11 14.91
CA GLY A 94 19.32 -5.45 15.92
C GLY A 94 20.66 -6.13 16.16
N ASP A 95 21.17 -6.95 15.22
CA ASP A 95 22.43 -7.67 15.39
C ASP A 95 23.68 -6.91 14.90
N GLY A 96 23.47 -5.74 14.30
CA GLY A 96 24.52 -4.88 13.75
C GLY A 96 25.24 -5.44 12.52
N LYS A 97 24.69 -6.50 11.89
CA LYS A 97 25.28 -7.15 10.71
C LYS A 97 24.41 -6.92 9.49
N LYS A 98 25.04 -6.73 8.36
CA LYS A 98 24.35 -6.64 7.08
C LYS A 98 23.93 -8.02 6.59
N ASN A 99 22.65 -8.17 6.27
CA ASN A 99 22.15 -9.35 5.58
C ASN A 99 21.23 -8.95 4.41
N LYS A 100 21.05 -9.86 3.44
CA LYS A 100 20.31 -9.55 2.22
C LYS A 100 18.82 -9.23 2.43
N ALA A 101 18.21 -9.73 3.48
CA ALA A 101 16.82 -9.44 3.80
C ALA A 101 16.62 -8.03 4.36
N GLU A 102 17.73 -7.37 4.74
CA GLU A 102 17.76 -6.05 5.35
C GLU A 102 18.23 -4.95 4.38
N ASP A 103 18.56 -5.34 3.12
CA ASP A 103 18.90 -4.38 2.08
C ASP A 103 17.65 -3.64 1.58
N LEU A 104 17.73 -2.32 1.38
CA LEU A 104 16.64 -1.57 0.74
C LEU A 104 16.26 -2.19 -0.61
N ASN A 105 17.21 -2.77 -1.33
CA ASN A 105 16.95 -3.46 -2.58
C ASN A 105 15.97 -4.64 -2.41
N ALA A 106 16.02 -5.38 -1.30
CA ALA A 106 15.06 -6.46 -1.03
C ALA A 106 13.63 -5.90 -0.83
N PHE A 107 13.52 -4.73 -0.22
CA PHE A 107 12.24 -4.02 -0.07
C PHE A 107 11.71 -3.53 -1.42
N LEU A 108 12.57 -2.92 -2.23
CA LEU A 108 12.19 -2.43 -3.56
C LEU A 108 11.84 -3.60 -4.51
N ASP A 109 12.58 -4.70 -4.46
CA ASP A 109 12.28 -5.91 -5.24
C ASP A 109 10.90 -6.49 -4.86
N GLU A 110 10.50 -6.41 -3.60
CA GLU A 110 9.20 -6.92 -3.14
C GLU A 110 8.04 -5.95 -3.45
N LEU A 111 8.29 -4.64 -3.34
CA LEU A 111 7.26 -3.61 -3.55
C LEU A 111 7.04 -3.29 -5.03
N PHE A 112 8.11 -3.30 -5.85
CA PHE A 112 8.11 -2.79 -7.23
C PHE A 112 8.59 -3.80 -8.28
N ASP A 113 8.87 -5.06 -7.90
CA ASP A 113 9.43 -6.10 -8.77
C ASP A 113 10.67 -5.64 -9.56
N LEU A 114 11.59 -4.93 -8.90
CA LEU A 114 12.81 -4.39 -9.52
C LEU A 114 13.86 -5.45 -9.89
N LYS A 115 13.49 -6.72 -9.96
CA LYS A 115 14.35 -7.84 -10.42
C LYS A 115 14.94 -7.59 -11.81
N GLN A 116 14.38 -6.62 -12.54
CA GLN A 116 14.81 -6.24 -13.88
C GLN A 116 16.10 -5.40 -13.92
N ILE A 117 16.54 -4.82 -12.78
CA ILE A 117 17.83 -4.10 -12.75
C ILE A 117 18.98 -5.12 -12.84
N PRO A 118 19.79 -5.11 -13.90
CA PRO A 118 20.88 -6.06 -14.03
C PRO A 118 21.83 -5.96 -12.82
N PRO A 119 22.28 -7.08 -12.24
CA PRO A 119 23.15 -7.09 -11.07
C PRO A 119 24.43 -6.25 -11.24
N ARG A 120 24.94 -6.13 -12.48
CA ARG A 120 26.10 -5.30 -12.84
C ARG A 120 25.86 -3.79 -12.68
N CYS A 121 24.61 -3.34 -12.64
CA CYS A 121 24.26 -1.92 -12.49
C CYS A 121 23.95 -1.54 -11.04
N ARG A 122 23.69 -2.52 -10.18
CA ARG A 122 23.25 -2.32 -8.79
C ARG A 122 24.31 -1.60 -7.91
N PRO A 123 25.61 -2.02 -7.88
CA PRO A 123 26.55 -1.49 -6.90
C PRO A 123 26.95 -0.02 -7.08
N THR A 124 26.76 0.53 -8.29
CA THR A 124 27.20 1.89 -8.64
C THR A 124 26.03 2.83 -8.92
N THR A 125 24.82 2.39 -8.67
CA THR A 125 23.62 3.18 -9.03
C THR A 125 23.33 4.20 -7.95
N VAL A 126 23.69 5.45 -8.23
CA VAL A 126 23.27 6.63 -7.49
C VAL A 126 22.09 7.24 -8.23
N ILE A 127 21.00 7.48 -7.53
CA ILE A 127 19.85 8.20 -8.06
C ILE A 127 19.93 9.64 -7.55
N ALA A 128 19.76 10.60 -8.43
CA ALA A 128 19.59 11.99 -8.07
C ALA A 128 18.12 12.20 -7.70
N PHE A 129 17.82 12.15 -6.41
CA PHE A 129 16.48 12.39 -5.90
C PHE A 129 16.26 13.90 -5.77
N ASP A 130 15.43 14.46 -6.60
CA ASP A 130 15.27 15.89 -6.78
C ASP A 130 13.91 16.44 -6.28
N TYR A 131 13.51 17.61 -6.76
CA TYR A 131 12.27 18.27 -6.31
C TYR A 131 11.01 17.53 -6.77
N ALA A 132 10.94 17.02 -8.00
CA ALA A 132 9.80 16.24 -8.47
C ALA A 132 9.64 14.94 -7.68
N ASP A 133 10.76 14.29 -7.35
CA ASP A 133 10.78 13.09 -6.52
C ASP A 133 10.33 13.36 -5.08
N VAL A 134 10.66 14.54 -4.53
CA VAL A 134 10.14 14.97 -3.22
C VAL A 134 8.62 15.05 -3.25
N ILE A 135 8.03 15.63 -4.29
CA ILE A 135 6.57 15.74 -4.42
C ILE A 135 5.96 14.34 -4.62
N TRP A 136 6.61 13.49 -5.42
CA TRP A 136 6.21 12.09 -5.58
C TRP A 136 6.17 11.35 -4.23
N LEU A 137 7.23 11.46 -3.44
CA LEU A 137 7.33 10.78 -2.15
C LEU A 137 6.23 11.26 -1.19
N ARG A 138 5.89 12.55 -1.20
CA ARG A 138 4.74 13.09 -0.46
C ARG A 138 3.44 12.42 -0.90
N GLY A 139 3.17 12.37 -2.21
CA GLY A 139 2.00 11.67 -2.76
C GLY A 139 1.95 10.21 -2.31
N TYR A 140 3.09 9.52 -2.34
CA TYR A 140 3.18 8.13 -1.91
C TYR A 140 2.89 7.94 -0.41
N THR A 141 3.29 8.89 0.46
CA THR A 141 2.88 8.85 1.89
C THR A 141 1.36 8.92 2.05
N HIS A 142 0.67 9.71 1.21
CA HIS A 142 -0.80 9.79 1.26
C HIS A 142 -1.47 8.50 0.77
N VAL A 143 -0.93 7.83 -0.24
CA VAL A 143 -1.41 6.51 -0.69
C VAL A 143 -1.29 5.49 0.44
N LEU A 144 -0.11 5.37 1.06
CA LEU A 144 0.10 4.44 2.17
C LEU A 144 -0.82 4.75 3.37
N ARG A 145 -0.95 6.03 3.72
CA ARG A 145 -1.84 6.45 4.81
C ARG A 145 -3.30 6.12 4.51
N SER A 146 -3.78 6.30 3.27
CA SER A 146 -5.15 5.94 2.90
C SER A 146 -5.45 4.46 3.12
N MET A 147 -4.50 3.57 2.81
CA MET A 147 -4.63 2.13 3.03
C MET A 147 -4.64 1.78 4.52
N LEU A 148 -3.77 2.42 5.32
CA LEU A 148 -3.72 2.22 6.77
C LEU A 148 -4.97 2.75 7.47
N GLU A 149 -5.48 3.91 7.04
CA GLU A 149 -6.73 4.47 7.54
C GLU A 149 -7.91 3.54 7.25
N PHE A 150 -7.96 2.91 6.05
CA PHE A 150 -8.97 1.91 5.74
C PHE A 150 -8.89 0.70 6.69
N ALA A 151 -7.68 0.15 6.89
CA ALA A 151 -7.47 -0.99 7.78
C ALA A 151 -7.83 -0.68 9.26
N LEU A 152 -7.69 0.57 9.68
CA LEU A 152 -8.01 1.01 11.04
C LEU A 152 -9.47 1.48 11.21
N ALA A 153 -10.13 1.90 10.14
CA ALA A 153 -11.52 2.39 10.20
C ALA A 153 -12.48 1.31 10.65
N TYR A 154 -12.19 0.08 10.30
CA TYR A 154 -13.07 -1.08 10.50
C TYR A 154 -12.54 -2.04 11.55
N ASP A 155 -13.45 -2.77 12.18
CA ASP A 155 -13.12 -3.84 13.12
C ASP A 155 -12.97 -5.17 12.38
N ALA A 156 -11.75 -5.69 12.36
CA ALA A 156 -11.42 -6.98 11.76
C ALA A 156 -11.03 -8.03 12.82
N GLU A 157 -11.41 -7.85 14.10
CA GLU A 157 -11.02 -8.74 15.17
C GLU A 157 -11.53 -10.17 14.95
N ALA A 158 -12.77 -10.32 14.46
CA ALA A 158 -13.33 -11.65 14.16
C ALA A 158 -12.57 -12.38 13.04
N LEU A 159 -12.11 -11.64 12.01
CA LEU A 159 -11.23 -12.19 10.96
C LEU A 159 -9.84 -12.52 11.52
N TRP A 160 -9.33 -11.69 12.39
CA TRP A 160 -8.06 -11.90 13.09
C TRP A 160 -8.10 -13.21 13.89
N ASP A 161 -9.11 -13.44 14.68
CA ASP A 161 -9.26 -14.63 15.53
C ASP A 161 -9.18 -15.96 14.76
N VAL A 162 -9.59 -15.97 13.48
CA VAL A 162 -9.60 -17.19 12.65
C VAL A 162 -8.44 -17.28 11.65
N SER A 163 -7.66 -16.21 11.44
CA SER A 163 -6.66 -16.18 10.35
C SER A 163 -5.26 -15.74 10.76
N ALA A 164 -5.11 -15.03 11.89
CA ALA A 164 -3.85 -14.38 12.27
C ALA A 164 -2.68 -15.36 12.46
N TYR A 165 -2.95 -16.58 12.92
CA TYR A 165 -1.95 -17.61 13.11
C TYR A 165 -1.24 -18.04 11.81
N ARG A 166 -1.85 -17.78 10.65
CA ARG A 166 -1.23 -18.02 9.34
C ARG A 166 -0.14 -16.99 9.02
N ILE A 167 -0.20 -15.83 9.67
CA ILE A 167 0.70 -14.70 9.46
C ILE A 167 1.76 -14.65 10.56
N PHE A 168 1.37 -14.89 11.82
CA PHE A 168 2.23 -14.78 12.98
C PHE A 168 2.31 -16.09 13.74
N PRO A 169 3.53 -16.55 14.11
CA PRO A 169 3.70 -17.82 14.79
C PRO A 169 3.29 -17.80 16.27
N ASN A 170 3.25 -16.63 16.91
CA ASN A 170 2.94 -16.48 18.32
C ASN A 170 1.74 -15.54 18.54
N VAL A 171 0.57 -15.97 18.03
CA VAL A 171 -0.70 -15.24 18.23
C VAL A 171 -1.25 -15.57 19.60
N LYS A 172 -1.88 -14.58 20.25
CA LYS A 172 -2.74 -14.83 21.41
C LYS A 172 -4.06 -15.39 20.94
N PHE A 173 -4.28 -16.66 21.19
CA PHE A 173 -5.54 -17.32 20.86
C PHE A 173 -6.61 -17.02 21.92
N LYS A 174 -7.85 -16.87 21.46
CA LYS A 174 -9.02 -16.73 22.35
C LYS A 174 -9.28 -18.02 23.14
N TYR A 175 -8.91 -19.17 22.54
CA TYR A 175 -9.03 -20.50 23.14
C TYR A 175 -7.66 -21.18 23.08
N GLU A 176 -7.01 -21.37 24.24
CA GLU A 176 -5.63 -21.90 24.31
C GLU A 176 -5.48 -23.30 23.72
N PHE A 177 -6.52 -24.16 23.83
CA PHE A 177 -6.48 -25.51 23.26
C PHE A 177 -6.28 -25.51 21.74
N MET A 178 -6.78 -24.50 21.02
CA MET A 178 -6.54 -24.39 19.58
C MET A 178 -5.07 -24.15 19.23
N LYS A 179 -4.28 -23.64 20.16
CA LYS A 179 -2.84 -23.46 19.97
C LYS A 179 -2.11 -24.80 19.88
N GLU A 180 -2.51 -25.78 20.70
CA GLU A 180 -1.91 -27.12 20.72
C GLU A 180 -2.20 -27.85 19.41
N GLU A 181 -3.47 -27.88 18.98
CA GLU A 181 -3.89 -28.46 17.70
C GLU A 181 -3.15 -27.81 16.50
N PHE A 182 -2.96 -26.50 16.55
CA PHE A 182 -2.25 -25.78 15.47
C PHE A 182 -0.75 -26.12 15.44
N GLU A 183 -0.08 -26.26 16.60
CA GLU A 183 1.32 -26.69 16.65
C GLU A 183 1.49 -28.14 16.18
N GLU A 184 0.51 -29.00 16.37
CA GLU A 184 0.48 -30.35 15.79
C GLU A 184 0.37 -30.32 14.27
N LEU A 185 -0.55 -29.55 13.71
CA LEU A 185 -0.71 -29.34 12.25
C LEU A 185 0.57 -28.82 11.60
N LYS A 186 1.29 -27.89 12.26
CA LYS A 186 2.59 -27.40 11.78
C LYS A 186 3.65 -28.49 11.73
N ARG A 187 3.68 -29.39 12.70
CA ARG A 187 4.64 -30.49 12.76
C ARG A 187 4.43 -31.54 11.68
N GLU A 188 3.17 -31.77 11.29
CA GLU A 188 2.82 -32.77 10.28
C GLU A 188 3.17 -32.37 8.85
N GLN A 189 3.57 -31.10 8.59
CA GLN A 189 3.96 -30.56 7.27
C GLN A 189 2.99 -30.83 6.10
N ASN A 190 1.80 -31.35 6.39
CA ASN A 190 0.79 -31.75 5.41
C ASN A 190 -0.38 -30.77 5.37
N ILE A 191 -0.10 -29.47 5.21
CA ILE A 191 -1.19 -28.50 4.97
C ILE A 191 -1.63 -28.64 3.50
N SER A 192 -2.51 -29.58 3.26
CA SER A 192 -3.25 -29.65 1.99
C SER A 192 -4.36 -28.61 2.00
N LEU A 193 -4.53 -27.90 0.88
CA LEU A 193 -5.71 -27.04 0.65
C LEU A 193 -7.05 -27.80 0.77
N PHE A 194 -7.01 -29.11 0.76
CA PHE A 194 -8.17 -30.01 0.89
C PHE A 194 -8.29 -30.66 2.28
N ASP A 195 -7.40 -30.28 3.22
CA ASP A 195 -7.58 -30.68 4.62
C ASP A 195 -8.83 -30.02 5.19
N GLN A 196 -9.60 -30.78 5.99
CA GLN A 196 -10.88 -30.35 6.54
C GLN A 196 -10.74 -29.06 7.37
N ASN A 197 -9.69 -28.93 8.18
CA ASN A 197 -9.46 -27.77 9.04
C ASN A 197 -9.14 -26.53 8.19
N THR A 198 -8.33 -26.67 7.14
CA THR A 198 -8.05 -25.58 6.18
C THR A 198 -9.29 -25.07 5.46
N LEU A 199 -10.17 -25.98 5.05
CA LEU A 199 -11.45 -25.60 4.44
C LEU A 199 -12.37 -24.88 5.43
N LEU A 200 -12.45 -25.34 6.67
CA LEU A 200 -13.24 -24.68 7.72
C LEU A 200 -12.72 -23.29 8.04
N ASP A 201 -11.40 -23.11 8.09
CA ASP A 201 -10.78 -21.80 8.30
C ASP A 201 -11.04 -20.84 7.14
N ILE A 202 -10.99 -21.34 5.89
CA ILE A 202 -11.35 -20.54 4.72
C ILE A 202 -12.82 -20.11 4.81
N LEU A 203 -13.74 -21.01 5.13
CA LEU A 203 -15.14 -20.69 5.30
C LEU A 203 -15.37 -19.69 6.43
N ALA A 204 -14.71 -19.89 7.58
CA ALA A 204 -14.76 -18.96 8.70
C ALA A 204 -14.20 -17.59 8.32
N SER A 205 -13.10 -17.54 7.55
CA SER A 205 -12.54 -16.28 7.06
C SER A 205 -13.52 -15.55 6.14
N PHE A 206 -14.15 -16.24 5.19
CA PHE A 206 -15.19 -15.65 4.33
C PHE A 206 -16.36 -15.12 5.12
N HIS A 207 -16.81 -15.86 6.13
CA HIS A 207 -17.93 -15.44 6.99
C HIS A 207 -17.60 -14.16 7.79
N ASN A 208 -16.32 -13.93 8.11
CA ASN A 208 -15.86 -12.79 8.88
C ASN A 208 -15.35 -11.61 7.99
N LEU A 209 -15.62 -11.62 6.68
CA LEU A 209 -15.35 -10.48 5.79
C LEU A 209 -16.44 -9.39 5.87
N ASN A 210 -17.15 -9.30 6.97
CA ASN A 210 -18.09 -8.23 7.31
C ASN A 210 -17.50 -7.42 8.47
N PHE A 211 -17.20 -6.16 8.21
CA PHE A 211 -16.46 -5.32 9.11
C PHE A 211 -17.33 -4.23 9.69
N LYS A 212 -17.43 -4.17 11.01
CA LYS A 212 -18.10 -3.08 11.70
C LYS A 212 -17.29 -1.80 11.62
N LEU A 213 -17.96 -0.70 11.35
CA LEU A 213 -17.32 0.62 11.37
C LEU A 213 -16.96 1.01 12.81
N LYS A 214 -15.67 1.17 13.08
CA LYS A 214 -15.12 1.48 14.41
C LYS A 214 -14.70 2.94 14.55
N GLU A 215 -14.03 3.48 13.53
CA GLU A 215 -13.50 4.85 13.53
C GLU A 215 -13.91 5.57 12.21
N PRO A 216 -15.17 6.09 12.11
CA PRO A 216 -15.71 6.65 10.86
C PRO A 216 -14.91 7.82 10.29
N GLU A 217 -14.30 8.63 11.15
CA GLU A 217 -13.45 9.76 10.73
C GLU A 217 -12.23 9.32 9.92
N ARG A 218 -11.80 8.05 10.05
CA ARG A 218 -10.71 7.50 9.25
C ARG A 218 -11.11 7.35 7.78
N VAL A 219 -12.35 6.93 7.52
CA VAL A 219 -12.86 6.82 6.14
C VAL A 219 -12.91 8.19 5.46
N ILE A 220 -13.29 9.23 6.22
CA ILE A 220 -13.25 10.61 5.71
C ILE A 220 -11.81 11.04 5.41
N ARG A 221 -10.82 10.66 6.24
CA ARG A 221 -9.41 10.92 5.95
C ARG A 221 -8.90 10.21 4.70
N ILE A 222 -9.42 9.01 4.37
CA ILE A 222 -9.11 8.35 3.09
C ILE A 222 -9.45 9.27 1.92
N HIS A 223 -10.64 9.85 1.91
CA HIS A 223 -11.05 10.77 0.86
C HIS A 223 -10.08 11.96 0.73
N GLN A 224 -9.69 12.55 1.87
CA GLN A 224 -8.72 13.66 1.89
C GLN A 224 -7.35 13.25 1.36
N HIS A 225 -6.85 12.06 1.73
CA HIS A 225 -5.58 11.53 1.24
C HIS A 225 -5.62 11.26 -0.27
N LEU A 226 -6.68 10.67 -0.79
CA LEU A 226 -6.83 10.43 -2.22
C LEU A 226 -6.86 11.74 -3.02
N LYS A 227 -7.60 12.74 -2.57
CA LYS A 227 -7.58 14.09 -3.19
C LYS A 227 -6.18 14.71 -3.17
N LYS A 228 -5.47 14.61 -2.04
CA LYS A 228 -4.11 15.13 -1.93
C LYS A 228 -3.12 14.37 -2.83
N THR A 229 -3.32 13.08 -3.02
CA THR A 229 -2.52 12.27 -3.97
C THR A 229 -2.70 12.78 -5.40
N VAL A 230 -3.93 13.06 -5.83
CA VAL A 230 -4.21 13.64 -7.18
C VAL A 230 -3.53 15.00 -7.33
N GLU A 231 -3.69 15.89 -6.37
CA GLU A 231 -3.05 17.23 -6.36
C GLU A 231 -1.51 17.11 -6.48
N LEU A 232 -0.88 16.30 -5.62
CA LEU A 232 0.57 16.11 -5.63
C LEU A 232 1.06 15.43 -6.91
N SER A 233 0.28 14.52 -7.50
CA SER A 233 0.63 13.93 -8.79
C SER A 233 0.66 14.99 -9.90
N ARG A 234 -0.30 15.92 -9.96
CA ARG A 234 -0.27 17.03 -10.94
C ARG A 234 0.95 17.95 -10.72
N GLU A 235 1.21 18.30 -9.46
CA GLU A 235 2.35 19.13 -9.09
C GLU A 235 3.68 18.45 -9.48
N MET A 236 3.83 17.16 -9.21
CA MET A 236 5.01 16.38 -9.57
C MET A 236 5.24 16.37 -11.09
N TRP A 237 4.21 16.08 -11.91
CA TRP A 237 4.37 16.07 -13.35
C TRP A 237 4.64 17.45 -13.94
N SER A 238 4.12 18.51 -13.31
CA SER A 238 4.45 19.89 -13.68
C SER A 238 5.90 20.22 -13.39
N ALA A 239 6.41 19.83 -12.20
CA ALA A 239 7.81 20.02 -11.84
C ALA A 239 8.73 19.24 -12.79
N LEU A 240 8.43 17.98 -13.04
CA LEU A 240 9.19 17.08 -13.90
C LEU A 240 9.27 17.59 -15.36
N ALA A 241 8.23 18.27 -15.85
CA ALA A 241 8.23 18.87 -17.19
C ALA A 241 9.22 20.04 -17.34
N GLU A 242 9.51 20.76 -16.25
CA GLU A 242 10.44 21.88 -16.20
C GLU A 242 11.92 21.45 -16.13
N GLU A 243 12.20 20.20 -15.72
CA GLU A 243 13.56 19.68 -15.57
C GLU A 243 14.28 19.55 -16.91
N THR A 244 15.55 19.93 -16.93
CA THR A 244 16.40 19.94 -18.12
C THR A 244 17.64 19.04 -18.01
N ASP A 245 17.96 18.58 -16.81
CA ASP A 245 19.06 17.66 -16.54
C ASP A 245 18.69 16.19 -16.79
N ASN A 246 19.65 15.29 -16.62
CA ASN A 246 19.46 13.84 -16.79
C ASN A 246 20.48 13.11 -15.92
N ASP A 247 20.29 13.16 -14.62
CA ASP A 247 21.22 12.69 -13.61
C ASP A 247 20.87 11.32 -13.01
N ARG A 248 20.22 10.42 -13.77
CA ARG A 248 19.71 9.11 -13.32
C ARG A 248 18.50 9.25 -12.40
N GLU A 249 17.44 9.70 -12.97
CA GLU A 249 16.21 10.05 -12.28
C GLU A 249 15.53 8.84 -11.63
N TRP A 250 14.82 9.07 -10.53
CA TRP A 250 13.89 8.10 -9.97
C TRP A 250 12.70 7.95 -10.92
N ILE A 251 12.04 9.05 -11.24
CA ILE A 251 11.00 9.13 -12.27
C ILE A 251 11.47 10.03 -13.38
N PRO A 252 11.66 9.53 -14.62
CA PRO A 252 12.15 10.34 -15.73
C PRO A 252 11.01 11.07 -16.44
N ASN A 253 11.30 12.22 -17.01
CA ASN A 253 10.50 12.79 -18.09
C ASN A 253 10.87 12.16 -19.45
N SER A 254 10.24 12.63 -20.55
CA SER A 254 10.47 12.08 -21.90
C SER A 254 11.90 12.27 -22.45
N ARG A 255 12.70 13.14 -21.83
CA ARG A 255 14.09 13.46 -22.24
C ARG A 255 15.13 12.82 -21.34
N GLN A 256 14.71 12.30 -20.21
CA GLN A 256 15.59 11.77 -19.17
C GLN A 256 15.66 10.23 -19.22
N THR A 257 16.60 9.67 -18.47
CA THR A 257 16.82 8.25 -18.32
C THR A 257 16.73 7.85 -16.86
N THR A 258 16.19 6.68 -16.60
CA THR A 258 16.14 6.07 -15.26
C THR A 258 16.77 4.70 -15.28
N LEU A 259 17.29 4.27 -14.13
CA LEU A 259 17.79 2.91 -13.94
C LEU A 259 16.79 2.04 -13.16
N VAL A 260 15.75 2.64 -12.61
CA VAL A 260 14.82 1.98 -11.69
C VAL A 260 13.56 1.51 -12.40
N SER A 261 13.11 2.22 -13.43
CA SER A 261 11.88 1.93 -14.14
C SER A 261 12.12 1.71 -15.63
N PRO A 262 11.55 0.68 -16.26
CA PRO A 262 11.51 0.56 -17.70
C PRO A 262 10.60 1.62 -18.35
N PHE A 263 9.79 2.31 -17.56
CA PHE A 263 8.82 3.29 -17.99
C PHE A 263 9.49 4.55 -18.52
N ARG A 264 9.19 4.92 -19.77
CA ARG A 264 9.61 6.16 -20.39
C ARG A 264 8.38 6.94 -20.84
N PRO A 265 7.95 7.94 -20.08
CA PRO A 265 6.80 8.71 -20.44
C PRO A 265 7.06 9.49 -21.75
N ASN A 266 6.05 9.58 -22.58
CA ASN A 266 6.03 10.42 -23.76
C ASN A 266 4.86 11.42 -23.67
N GLY A 267 4.73 12.32 -24.63
CA GLY A 267 3.68 13.35 -24.59
C GLY A 267 2.26 12.76 -24.55
N GLN A 268 2.02 11.62 -25.19
CA GLN A 268 0.72 10.95 -25.17
C GLN A 268 0.45 10.31 -23.80
N THR A 269 1.46 9.68 -23.20
CA THR A 269 1.38 9.10 -21.86
C THR A 269 1.06 10.18 -20.81
N LEU A 270 1.71 11.35 -20.91
CA LEU A 270 1.47 12.46 -19.99
C LEU A 270 0.05 13.02 -20.14
N ALA A 271 -0.44 13.20 -21.39
CA ALA A 271 -1.80 13.65 -21.62
C ALA A 271 -2.82 12.65 -21.06
N ALA A 272 -2.65 11.36 -21.35
CA ALA A 272 -3.50 10.31 -20.82
C ALA A 272 -3.49 10.29 -19.28
N TRP A 273 -2.34 10.54 -18.65
CA TRP A 273 -2.25 10.60 -17.18
C TRP A 273 -3.01 11.80 -16.61
N GLN A 274 -2.96 12.98 -17.26
CA GLN A 274 -3.75 14.15 -16.85
C GLN A 274 -5.26 13.86 -16.95
N ASP A 275 -5.70 13.21 -18.03
CA ASP A 275 -7.09 12.79 -18.19
C ASP A 275 -7.51 11.80 -17.05
N ILE A 276 -6.63 10.88 -16.63
CA ILE A 276 -6.87 10.01 -15.45
C ILE A 276 -7.04 10.84 -14.18
N LEU A 277 -6.17 11.82 -13.96
CA LEU A 277 -6.23 12.63 -12.75
C LEU A 277 -7.52 13.49 -12.73
N ASP A 278 -7.92 14.04 -13.88
CA ASP A 278 -9.18 14.81 -14.02
C ASP A 278 -10.39 13.93 -13.72
N GLU A 279 -10.42 12.73 -14.31
CA GLU A 279 -11.47 11.76 -14.08
C GLU A 279 -11.52 11.29 -12.62
N THR A 280 -10.35 10.99 -12.03
CA THR A 280 -10.25 10.58 -10.62
C THR A 280 -10.74 11.69 -9.68
N GLU A 281 -10.38 12.93 -9.96
CA GLU A 281 -10.85 14.08 -9.18
C GLU A 281 -12.36 14.25 -9.28
N ALA A 282 -12.93 14.16 -10.50
CA ALA A 282 -14.38 14.23 -10.72
C ALA A 282 -15.13 13.11 -9.96
N ILE A 283 -14.56 11.89 -9.91
CA ILE A 283 -15.11 10.76 -9.14
C ILE A 283 -15.03 11.06 -7.63
N LEU A 284 -13.90 11.53 -7.14
CA LEU A 284 -13.72 11.88 -5.73
C LEU A 284 -14.61 13.05 -5.30
N ASP A 285 -14.94 13.97 -6.22
CA ASP A 285 -15.85 15.08 -5.98
C ASP A 285 -17.33 14.71 -6.18
N GLY A 286 -17.60 13.47 -6.61
CA GLY A 286 -18.94 12.95 -6.83
C GLY A 286 -19.65 13.59 -8.06
N GLN A 287 -18.88 14.21 -8.96
CA GLN A 287 -19.35 14.73 -10.23
C GLN A 287 -19.53 13.60 -11.25
N LYS A 288 -18.68 12.58 -11.16
CA LYS A 288 -18.76 11.34 -11.93
C LYS A 288 -18.90 10.13 -11.05
N LEU A 289 -19.52 9.08 -11.57
CA LEU A 289 -19.79 7.82 -10.88
C LEU A 289 -18.97 6.70 -11.51
N LEU A 290 -18.49 5.77 -10.70
CA LEU A 290 -17.91 4.53 -11.24
C LEU A 290 -19.01 3.65 -11.82
N PRO A 291 -18.78 2.94 -12.96
CA PRO A 291 -19.74 2.01 -13.49
C PRO A 291 -20.15 0.98 -12.45
N PHE A 292 -21.45 0.80 -12.24
CA PHE A 292 -21.92 -0.24 -11.34
C PHE A 292 -21.77 -1.61 -12.02
N TRP A 293 -21.04 -2.51 -11.40
CA TRP A 293 -20.63 -3.81 -11.99
C TRP A 293 -21.76 -4.85 -12.05
N ARG A 294 -22.95 -4.53 -11.57
CA ARG A 294 -24.13 -5.42 -11.65
C ARG A 294 -25.25 -4.75 -12.41
N GLY A 295 -25.72 -5.38 -13.48
CA GLY A 295 -26.77 -4.87 -14.34
C GLY A 295 -26.24 -4.11 -15.55
N GLU A 296 -27.18 -3.69 -16.42
CA GLU A 296 -26.87 -3.08 -17.73
C GLU A 296 -27.19 -1.55 -17.78
N ALA A 297 -27.61 -0.96 -16.66
CA ALA A 297 -28.02 0.43 -16.61
C ALA A 297 -26.80 1.35 -16.76
N LYS A 298 -26.70 2.02 -17.91
CA LYS A 298 -25.59 2.93 -18.22
C LYS A 298 -25.67 4.29 -17.51
N ASP A 299 -26.83 4.63 -16.96
CA ASP A 299 -27.13 5.87 -16.26
C ASP A 299 -27.01 5.76 -14.72
N ARG A 300 -26.47 4.64 -14.23
CA ARG A 300 -26.30 4.37 -12.79
C ARG A 300 -24.89 3.93 -12.48
N GLY A 301 -24.31 4.57 -11.48
CA GLY A 301 -22.98 4.28 -11.03
C GLY A 301 -22.84 4.35 -9.52
N PHE A 302 -21.70 3.89 -9.05
CA PHE A 302 -21.29 3.92 -7.66
C PHE A 302 -20.66 5.26 -7.32
N ASN A 303 -21.21 5.97 -6.33
CA ASN A 303 -20.71 7.25 -5.86
C ASN A 303 -19.60 7.05 -4.80
N VAL A 304 -18.35 7.18 -5.24
CA VAL A 304 -17.17 7.03 -4.38
C VAL A 304 -17.13 8.09 -3.27
N LYS A 305 -17.49 9.34 -3.60
CA LYS A 305 -17.53 10.41 -2.59
C LYS A 305 -18.46 10.05 -1.44
N ARG A 306 -19.69 9.66 -1.74
CA ARG A 306 -20.67 9.27 -0.71
C ARG A 306 -20.20 8.06 0.09
N PHE A 307 -19.59 7.06 -0.57
CA PHE A 307 -19.02 5.91 0.12
C PHE A 307 -17.94 6.33 1.15
N LEU A 308 -17.09 7.29 0.81
CA LEU A 308 -16.00 7.76 1.67
C LEU A 308 -16.43 8.83 2.68
N THR A 309 -17.50 9.58 2.42
CA THR A 309 -17.95 10.68 3.32
C THR A 309 -19.15 10.32 4.19
N GLU A 310 -19.88 9.25 3.85
CA GLU A 310 -21.00 8.70 4.60
C GLU A 310 -20.73 7.23 4.98
N PRO A 311 -19.66 6.96 5.76
CA PRO A 311 -19.20 5.59 5.99
C PRO A 311 -20.22 4.76 6.76
N LYS A 312 -20.27 3.47 6.41
CA LYS A 312 -21.14 2.45 7.01
C LYS A 312 -20.33 1.18 7.27
N ASP A 313 -20.93 0.24 7.97
CA ASP A 313 -20.39 -1.13 8.05
C ASP A 313 -20.08 -1.65 6.65
N PHE A 314 -18.99 -2.39 6.51
CA PHE A 314 -18.50 -2.86 5.22
C PHE A 314 -18.46 -4.38 5.17
N ASP A 315 -19.30 -4.96 4.33
CA ASP A 315 -19.29 -6.38 4.01
C ASP A 315 -18.64 -6.57 2.63
N LEU A 316 -17.43 -7.12 2.62
CA LEU A 316 -16.65 -7.27 1.39
C LEU A 316 -17.34 -8.21 0.39
N ILE A 317 -17.95 -9.29 0.86
CA ILE A 317 -18.63 -10.26 -0.01
C ILE A 317 -19.86 -9.64 -0.65
N LEU A 318 -20.70 -8.98 0.15
CA LEU A 318 -21.86 -8.28 -0.37
C LEU A 318 -21.49 -7.07 -1.24
N PHE A 319 -20.36 -6.41 -0.94
CA PHE A 319 -19.85 -5.34 -1.78
C PHE A 319 -19.44 -5.86 -3.16
N ILE A 320 -18.62 -6.93 -3.23
CA ILE A 320 -18.23 -7.58 -4.49
C ILE A 320 -19.48 -8.09 -5.24
N HIS A 321 -20.43 -8.68 -4.54
CA HIS A 321 -21.71 -9.10 -5.11
C HIS A 321 -22.52 -7.92 -5.69
N GLY A 322 -22.32 -6.71 -5.17
CA GLY A 322 -23.00 -5.48 -5.58
C GLY A 322 -24.12 -5.04 -4.65
N THR A 323 -24.74 -5.95 -3.90
CA THR A 323 -25.85 -5.59 -2.98
C THR A 323 -25.36 -4.70 -1.83
N GLY A 324 -24.13 -4.89 -1.35
CA GLY A 324 -23.51 -4.03 -0.33
C GLY A 324 -23.18 -2.62 -0.84
N ALA A 325 -23.04 -2.45 -2.15
CA ALA A 325 -22.75 -1.15 -2.77
C ALA A 325 -24.02 -0.33 -3.08
N LEU A 326 -25.20 -0.96 -3.12
CA LEU A 326 -26.46 -0.31 -3.52
C LEU A 326 -26.78 0.99 -2.76
N PRO A 327 -26.49 1.15 -1.46
CA PRO A 327 -26.73 2.41 -0.76
C PRO A 327 -26.01 3.62 -1.34
N HIS A 328 -24.94 3.38 -2.13
CA HIS A 328 -24.09 4.40 -2.77
C HIS A 328 -24.23 4.40 -4.29
N VAL A 329 -25.20 3.66 -4.85
CA VAL A 329 -25.50 3.65 -6.29
C VAL A 329 -26.61 4.66 -6.58
N GLU A 330 -26.36 5.54 -7.55
CA GLU A 330 -27.31 6.57 -7.96
C GLU A 330 -27.28 6.81 -9.47
N ARG A 331 -28.22 7.61 -9.97
CA ARG A 331 -28.21 8.07 -11.36
C ARG A 331 -27.32 9.28 -11.50
N GLY A 332 -26.53 9.32 -12.59
CA GLY A 332 -25.65 10.44 -12.88
C GLY A 332 -24.75 10.19 -14.07
N ASP A 333 -23.75 11.03 -14.20
CA ASP A 333 -22.71 10.89 -15.21
C ASP A 333 -21.76 9.75 -14.80
N VAL A 334 -21.78 8.68 -15.59
CA VAL A 334 -21.01 7.46 -15.32
C VAL A 334 -19.78 7.45 -16.21
N THR A 335 -18.61 7.32 -15.60
CA THR A 335 -17.34 7.20 -16.33
C THR A 335 -17.34 5.98 -17.25
N SER A 336 -16.77 6.10 -18.44
CA SER A 336 -16.78 5.00 -19.39
C SER A 336 -15.64 4.03 -19.11
N ILE A 337 -15.96 2.70 -19.08
CA ILE A 337 -14.93 1.66 -18.94
C ILE A 337 -13.95 1.70 -20.12
N GLU A 338 -14.36 2.21 -21.27
CA GLU A 338 -13.54 2.31 -22.48
C GLU A 338 -12.44 3.36 -22.33
N GLU A 339 -12.72 4.48 -21.67
CA GLU A 339 -11.72 5.46 -21.26
C GLU A 339 -10.70 4.82 -20.34
N TRP A 340 -11.11 4.06 -19.32
CA TRP A 340 -10.21 3.32 -18.43
C TRP A 340 -9.38 2.24 -19.15
N ARG A 341 -9.91 1.56 -20.15
CA ARG A 341 -9.15 0.56 -20.96
C ARG A 341 -8.07 1.20 -21.81
N GLN A 342 -8.26 2.41 -22.30
CA GLN A 342 -7.21 3.12 -23.04
C GLN A 342 -5.98 3.37 -22.17
N PHE A 343 -6.14 3.49 -20.84
CA PHE A 343 -5.04 3.60 -19.90
C PHE A 343 -4.26 2.30 -19.73
N GLN A 344 -4.91 1.14 -19.71
CA GLN A 344 -4.22 -0.16 -19.62
C GLN A 344 -3.35 -0.46 -20.85
N VAL A 345 -3.62 0.18 -21.99
CA VAL A 345 -2.84 0.03 -23.23
C VAL A 345 -1.68 1.05 -23.29
N ALA A 346 -1.78 2.14 -22.53
CA ALA A 346 -0.75 3.19 -22.49
C ALA A 346 0.38 2.89 -21.47
N PHE A 347 0.18 1.92 -20.57
CA PHE A 347 1.12 1.42 -19.56
C PHE A 347 1.43 -0.06 -19.79
#